data_d670c27af45c3671c6cdc0541e134ddf
#
_entry.id   d670c27af45c3671c6cdc0541e134ddf
#
_cell.length_a   1.000
_cell.length_b   1.000
_cell.length_c   1.000
_cell.angle_alpha   90.00
_cell.angle_beta   90.00
_cell.angle_gamma   90.00
#
_symmetry.space_group_name_H-M   'P 1'
#
loop_
_entity.id
_entity.type
_entity.pdbx_description
1 polymer ?
#
loop_
_entity_poly.entity_id
_entity_poly.type
_entity_poly.pdbx_seq_one_letter_code
_entity_poly.pdbx_strand_id
1 'polypeptide(L)'
;MNIPQLVERKFLFASDQPITAPLYEIVIAQNGVFKRARRREMQAVVELSAFAVKIPELAAGEARVELTEKIPASVLEEILAHARSETDAANFTENLYAVCRDTETGNYFWKEVSRSRSFGSTIACDDDSAYQTAVLEIHTHPPGCREFSNQDDCDERGKFRLFGILVDIHSDNPAIRLRVGIYDSFWEIPAEFITDAPPENLTDLVKQEKERLAEICNDLGDDAPEYILAEEYRAATVNLSYVENL
;
A
#
# COMPACT_ATOMS: atom_id res chain seq x y z
N MET A 1 18.34 29.84 -12.95
CA MET A 1 18.40 28.52 -12.27
C MET A 1 17.11 27.79 -12.60
N ASN A 2 17.15 26.75 -13.47
CA ASN A 2 15.94 25.98 -13.76
C ASN A 2 15.60 25.12 -12.53
N ILE A 3 14.49 25.42 -11.86
CA ILE A 3 13.94 24.56 -10.82
C ILE A 3 13.49 23.28 -11.53
N PRO A 4 14.03 22.10 -11.20
CA PRO A 4 13.57 20.87 -11.81
C PRO A 4 12.07 20.69 -11.52
N GLN A 5 11.33 20.31 -12.53
CA GLN A 5 9.90 20.05 -12.39
C GLN A 5 9.75 18.76 -11.55
N LEU A 6 9.29 18.89 -10.32
CA LEU A 6 9.19 17.76 -9.37
C LEU A 6 8.07 16.80 -9.75
N VAL A 7 7.03 17.32 -10.39
CA VAL A 7 5.84 16.59 -10.85
C VAL A 7 5.68 16.79 -12.35
N GLU A 8 5.49 15.73 -13.09
CA GLU A 8 5.25 15.79 -14.53
C GLU A 8 3.86 15.27 -14.89
N ARG A 9 3.33 15.76 -16.02
CA ARG A 9 2.10 15.25 -16.66
C ARG A 9 2.44 14.78 -18.06
N LYS A 10 2.05 13.54 -18.37
CA LYS A 10 2.45 12.87 -19.62
C LYS A 10 1.31 12.07 -20.22
N PHE A 11 1.42 11.79 -21.53
CA PHE A 11 0.66 10.74 -22.19
C PHE A 11 1.47 9.45 -22.22
N LEU A 12 0.84 8.32 -22.01
CA LEU A 12 1.47 7.00 -22.04
C LEU A 12 1.44 6.44 -23.47
N PHE A 13 2.53 6.59 -24.21
CA PHE A 13 2.64 6.06 -25.56
C PHE A 13 3.20 4.62 -25.61
N ALA A 14 3.88 4.19 -24.55
CA ALA A 14 4.41 2.84 -24.40
C ALA A 14 4.30 2.41 -22.93
N SER A 15 3.99 1.14 -22.67
CA SER A 15 3.83 0.60 -21.31
C SER A 15 5.12 0.65 -20.48
N ASP A 16 6.27 0.57 -21.13
CA ASP A 16 7.61 0.64 -20.55
C ASP A 16 8.22 2.03 -20.49
N GLN A 17 7.44 3.07 -20.84
CA GLN A 17 7.91 4.46 -20.80
C GLN A 17 8.46 4.80 -19.41
N PRO A 18 9.74 5.25 -19.28
CA PRO A 18 10.40 5.41 -18.00
C PRO A 18 9.78 6.54 -17.15
N ILE A 19 9.81 6.34 -15.82
CA ILE A 19 9.45 7.37 -14.84
C ILE A 19 10.67 8.29 -14.70
N THR A 20 10.49 9.58 -14.99
CA THR A 20 11.58 10.58 -14.99
C THR A 20 11.40 11.68 -13.96
N ALA A 21 10.17 11.95 -13.50
CA ALA A 21 9.91 12.97 -12.49
C ALA A 21 10.54 12.59 -11.13
N PRO A 22 11.14 13.54 -10.42
CA PRO A 22 11.75 13.30 -9.12
C PRO A 22 10.77 12.83 -8.04
N LEU A 23 9.52 13.31 -8.04
CA LEU A 23 8.50 12.91 -7.07
C LEU A 23 7.51 11.92 -7.70
N TYR A 24 6.70 12.35 -8.65
CA TYR A 24 5.73 11.52 -9.32
C TYR A 24 5.30 12.08 -10.68
N GLU A 25 4.66 11.25 -11.46
CA GLU A 25 4.04 11.63 -12.74
C GLU A 25 2.54 11.33 -12.70
N ILE A 26 1.76 12.21 -13.28
CA ILE A 26 0.37 11.94 -13.67
C ILE A 26 0.38 11.57 -15.15
N VAL A 27 -0.12 10.38 -15.46
CA VAL A 27 -0.07 9.81 -16.80
C VAL A 27 -1.48 9.55 -17.31
N ILE A 28 -1.78 10.09 -18.48
CA ILE A 28 -3.00 9.77 -19.24
C ILE A 28 -2.67 8.55 -20.11
N ALA A 29 -3.30 7.43 -19.84
CA ALA A 29 -3.18 6.17 -20.56
C ALA A 29 -4.42 5.91 -21.43
N GLN A 30 -4.41 4.81 -22.20
CA GLN A 30 -5.53 4.40 -23.03
C GLN A 30 -6.85 4.25 -22.22
N ASN A 31 -6.76 3.69 -21.03
CA ASN A 31 -7.88 3.23 -20.20
C ASN A 31 -8.12 4.07 -18.94
N GLY A 32 -7.30 5.11 -18.68
CA GLY A 32 -7.48 5.88 -17.46
C GLY A 32 -6.37 6.90 -17.20
N VAL A 33 -6.43 7.50 -16.03
CA VAL A 33 -5.39 8.36 -15.46
C VAL A 33 -4.68 7.62 -14.35
N PHE A 34 -3.36 7.64 -14.39
CA PHE A 34 -2.51 6.95 -13.43
C PHE A 34 -1.53 7.91 -12.78
N LYS A 35 -1.22 7.65 -11.51
CA LYS A 35 -0.12 8.28 -10.80
C LYS A 35 1.00 7.27 -10.63
N ARG A 36 2.22 7.65 -10.98
CA ARG A 36 3.38 6.75 -10.88
C ARG A 36 4.58 7.44 -10.28
N ALA A 37 5.32 6.70 -9.48
CA ALA A 37 6.52 7.17 -8.81
C ALA A 37 7.58 6.06 -8.75
N ARG A 38 8.84 6.49 -8.59
CA ARG A 38 9.95 5.57 -8.35
C ARG A 38 10.87 6.10 -7.27
N ARG A 39 11.44 5.20 -6.53
CA ARG A 39 12.56 5.41 -5.64
C ARG A 39 13.56 4.26 -5.84
N ARG A 40 14.67 4.26 -5.10
CA ARG A 40 15.74 3.26 -5.27
C ARG A 40 15.25 1.83 -5.10
N GLU A 41 14.40 1.60 -4.12
CA GLU A 41 13.95 0.27 -3.71
C GLU A 41 12.70 -0.22 -4.46
N MET A 42 11.93 0.72 -5.04
CA MET A 42 10.64 0.38 -5.64
C MET A 42 10.17 1.38 -6.68
N GLN A 43 9.28 0.91 -7.54
CA GLN A 43 8.42 1.73 -8.37
C GLN A 43 6.96 1.30 -8.21
N ALA A 44 6.04 2.24 -8.37
CA ALA A 44 4.62 1.95 -8.30
C ALA A 44 3.82 2.79 -9.29
N VAL A 45 2.71 2.22 -9.74
CA VAL A 45 1.70 2.86 -10.59
C VAL A 45 0.36 2.62 -9.92
N VAL A 46 -0.38 3.68 -9.65
CA VAL A 46 -1.71 3.63 -9.03
C VAL A 46 -2.70 4.27 -10.01
N GLU A 47 -3.83 3.63 -10.23
CA GLU A 47 -4.91 4.21 -11.02
C GLU A 47 -5.62 5.29 -10.21
N LEU A 48 -5.84 6.47 -10.83
CA LEU A 48 -6.61 7.56 -10.23
C LEU A 48 -8.05 7.60 -10.75
N SER A 49 -8.25 7.18 -11.99
CA SER A 49 -9.56 7.19 -12.63
C SER A 49 -9.54 6.31 -13.87
N ALA A 50 -10.55 5.48 -14.04
CA ALA A 50 -10.77 4.73 -15.26
C ALA A 50 -11.54 5.57 -16.30
N PHE A 51 -11.33 5.28 -17.58
CA PHE A 51 -12.10 5.88 -18.67
C PHE A 51 -13.18 4.91 -19.16
N ALA A 52 -14.41 5.41 -19.29
CA ALA A 52 -15.49 4.66 -19.93
C ALA A 52 -15.21 4.42 -21.44
N VAL A 53 -14.47 5.33 -22.08
CA VAL A 53 -14.09 5.22 -23.50
C VAL A 53 -12.56 5.27 -23.61
N LYS A 54 -11.97 4.25 -24.21
CA LYS A 54 -10.53 4.14 -24.38
C LYS A 54 -9.99 5.16 -25.41
N ILE A 55 -8.77 5.65 -25.19
CA ILE A 55 -8.03 6.50 -26.13
C ILE A 55 -7.10 5.59 -26.97
N PRO A 56 -7.43 5.32 -28.26
CA PRO A 56 -6.77 4.25 -29.03
C PRO A 56 -5.27 4.49 -29.28
N GLU A 57 -4.82 5.73 -29.31
CA GLU A 57 -3.44 6.10 -29.63
C GLU A 57 -2.48 5.95 -28.42
N LEU A 58 -3.01 5.67 -27.23
CA LEU A 58 -2.22 5.53 -26.03
C LEU A 58 -2.05 4.05 -25.65
N ALA A 59 -0.97 3.74 -24.95
CA ALA A 59 -0.79 2.46 -24.32
C ALA A 59 -1.73 2.31 -23.12
N ALA A 60 -2.17 1.09 -22.83
CA ALA A 60 -2.94 0.79 -21.64
C ALA A 60 -2.08 1.02 -20.38
N GLY A 61 -2.67 1.62 -19.36
CA GLY A 61 -2.11 1.71 -18.03
C GLY A 61 -2.52 0.49 -17.19
N GLU A 62 -1.67 0.13 -16.24
CA GLU A 62 -1.91 -0.94 -15.30
C GLU A 62 -1.37 -0.56 -13.92
N ALA A 63 -2.18 -0.74 -12.89
CA ALA A 63 -1.76 -0.53 -11.51
C ALA A 63 -0.78 -1.66 -11.12
N ARG A 64 0.39 -1.28 -10.60
CA ARG A 64 1.42 -2.25 -10.19
C ARG A 64 2.35 -1.68 -9.15
N VAL A 65 2.95 -2.56 -8.38
CA VAL A 65 4.07 -2.26 -7.50
C VAL A 65 5.19 -3.26 -7.76
N GLU A 66 6.39 -2.75 -7.91
CA GLU A 66 7.58 -3.55 -8.20
C GLU A 66 8.68 -3.13 -7.22
N LEU A 67 9.14 -4.07 -6.41
CA LEU A 67 10.32 -3.88 -5.56
C LEU A 67 11.56 -4.38 -6.31
N THR A 68 12.70 -3.73 -6.09
CA THR A 68 14.00 -4.20 -6.58
C THR A 68 14.28 -5.63 -6.10
N GLU A 69 13.94 -5.90 -4.86
CA GLU A 69 13.94 -7.23 -4.25
C GLU A 69 12.73 -7.36 -3.34
N LYS A 70 12.13 -8.53 -3.30
CA LYS A 70 11.00 -8.83 -2.42
C LYS A 70 11.41 -8.79 -0.95
N ILE A 71 10.51 -8.36 -0.09
CA ILE A 71 10.69 -8.42 1.36
C ILE A 71 10.55 -9.88 1.79
N PRO A 72 11.50 -10.46 2.55
CA PRO A 72 11.32 -11.79 3.10
C PRO A 72 10.06 -11.87 3.96
N ALA A 73 9.23 -12.88 3.76
CA ALA A 73 8.01 -13.07 4.55
C ALA A 73 8.31 -13.17 6.05
N SER A 74 9.46 -13.73 6.41
CA SER A 74 9.94 -13.81 7.80
C SER A 74 10.03 -12.46 8.51
N VAL A 75 10.27 -11.36 7.77
CA VAL A 75 10.30 -10.00 8.33
C VAL A 75 8.93 -9.63 8.92
N LEU A 76 7.84 -9.98 8.22
CA LEU A 76 6.48 -9.72 8.70
C LEU A 76 6.13 -10.60 9.91
N GLU A 77 6.59 -11.85 9.91
CA GLU A 77 6.40 -12.81 10.99
C GLU A 77 7.17 -12.40 12.27
N GLU A 78 8.39 -11.92 12.10
CA GLU A 78 9.19 -11.37 13.21
C GLU A 78 8.52 -10.13 13.83
N ILE A 79 8.00 -9.23 13.00
CA ILE A 79 7.26 -8.03 13.46
C ILE A 79 6.00 -8.46 14.22
N LEU A 80 5.23 -9.45 13.73
CA LEU A 80 4.07 -9.99 14.43
C LEU A 80 4.46 -10.57 15.79
N ALA A 81 5.52 -11.37 15.82
CA ALA A 81 6.00 -11.98 17.07
C ALA A 81 6.42 -10.92 18.09
N HIS A 82 7.14 -9.88 17.64
CA HIS A 82 7.53 -8.76 18.48
C HIS A 82 6.31 -7.96 18.96
N ALA A 83 5.37 -7.62 18.09
CA ALA A 83 4.16 -6.89 18.44
C ALA A 83 3.35 -7.63 19.53
N ARG A 84 3.27 -8.96 19.44
CA ARG A 84 2.64 -9.82 20.47
C ARG A 84 3.36 -9.77 21.82
N SER A 85 4.67 -9.63 21.83
CA SER A 85 5.45 -9.56 23.06
C SER A 85 5.37 -8.18 23.75
N GLU A 86 5.18 -7.13 22.99
CA GLU A 86 5.16 -5.74 23.48
C GLU A 86 3.78 -5.26 23.92
N THR A 87 2.71 -5.95 23.55
CA THR A 87 1.34 -5.56 23.86
C THR A 87 0.63 -6.68 24.62
N ASP A 88 -0.28 -6.27 25.50
CA ASP A 88 -1.23 -7.16 26.17
C ASP A 88 -2.61 -6.96 25.51
N ALA A 89 -3.34 -8.05 25.26
CA ALA A 89 -4.69 -8.00 24.73
C ALA A 89 -5.66 -7.13 25.57
N ALA A 90 -5.41 -7.00 26.87
CA ALA A 90 -6.22 -6.17 27.77
C ALA A 90 -5.83 -4.67 27.77
N ASN A 91 -4.57 -4.37 27.42
CA ASN A 91 -4.02 -3.01 27.43
C ASN A 91 -3.34 -2.72 26.08
N PHE A 92 -4.12 -2.81 25.01
CA PHE A 92 -3.60 -2.62 23.67
C PHE A 92 -3.05 -1.19 23.48
N THR A 93 -1.86 -1.09 22.92
CA THR A 93 -1.28 0.15 22.40
C THR A 93 -0.73 -0.12 21.01
N GLU A 94 -0.95 0.80 20.08
CA GLU A 94 -0.44 0.67 18.73
C GLU A 94 1.09 0.70 18.71
N ASN A 95 1.70 -0.19 17.96
CA ASN A 95 3.13 -0.25 17.71
C ASN A 95 3.42 0.11 16.25
N LEU A 96 4.51 0.83 16.01
CA LEU A 96 4.94 1.28 14.69
C LEU A 96 6.30 0.70 14.36
N TYR A 97 6.42 0.11 13.18
CA TYR A 97 7.63 -0.53 12.67
C TYR A 97 8.04 0.04 11.32
N ALA A 98 9.32 0.26 11.15
CA ALA A 98 9.94 0.62 9.87
C ALA A 98 10.69 -0.59 9.33
N VAL A 99 10.32 -1.06 8.15
CA VAL A 99 11.09 -2.05 7.39
C VAL A 99 11.98 -1.31 6.40
N CYS A 100 13.27 -1.49 6.55
CA CYS A 100 14.31 -0.81 5.79
C CYS A 100 15.12 -1.82 4.96
N ARG A 101 15.74 -1.34 3.91
CA ARG A 101 16.72 -2.11 3.14
C ARG A 101 18.12 -1.55 3.39
N ASP A 102 19.01 -2.38 3.87
CA ASP A 102 20.41 -2.02 4.06
C ASP A 102 21.05 -1.73 2.69
N THR A 103 21.74 -0.60 2.56
CA THR A 103 22.27 -0.14 1.27
C THR A 103 23.55 -0.84 0.86
N GLU A 104 24.26 -1.46 1.80
CA GLU A 104 25.54 -2.16 1.55
C GLU A 104 25.30 -3.65 1.28
N THR A 105 24.48 -4.29 2.11
CA THR A 105 24.22 -5.73 2.01
C THR A 105 23.01 -6.06 1.12
N GLY A 106 22.10 -5.11 0.94
CA GLY A 106 20.83 -5.33 0.26
C GLY A 106 19.77 -6.03 1.11
N ASN A 107 20.10 -6.47 2.32
CA ASN A 107 19.20 -7.20 3.18
C ASN A 107 18.12 -6.30 3.79
N TYR A 108 16.93 -6.86 4.00
CA TYR A 108 15.89 -6.20 4.76
C TYR A 108 16.10 -6.41 6.26
N PHE A 109 15.79 -5.37 7.03
CA PHE A 109 15.72 -5.40 8.47
C PHE A 109 14.56 -4.53 8.93
N TRP A 110 14.07 -4.76 10.14
CA TRP A 110 13.03 -3.93 10.71
C TRP A 110 13.48 -3.32 12.04
N LYS A 111 12.82 -2.25 12.43
CA LYS A 111 13.04 -1.54 13.68
C LYS A 111 11.72 -1.01 14.20
N GLU A 112 11.47 -1.16 15.50
CA GLU A 112 10.41 -0.43 16.17
C GLU A 112 10.77 1.06 16.19
N VAL A 113 9.81 1.90 15.77
CA VAL A 113 10.01 3.34 15.67
C VAL A 113 9.71 3.98 17.01
N SER A 114 10.66 4.81 17.48
CA SER A 114 10.44 5.63 18.69
C SER A 114 9.30 6.62 18.46
N ARG A 115 8.37 6.71 19.41
CA ARG A 115 7.11 7.42 19.23
C ARG A 115 6.53 7.99 20.52
N SER A 116 5.63 8.98 20.36
CA SER A 116 4.65 9.34 21.38
C SER A 116 3.43 8.43 21.23
N ARG A 117 3.11 7.67 22.28
CA ARG A 117 2.00 6.69 22.29
C ARG A 117 0.73 7.34 22.84
N SER A 118 -0.40 7.11 22.14
CA SER A 118 -1.73 7.26 22.72
C SER A 118 -2.60 6.06 22.33
N PHE A 119 -3.73 5.88 22.98
CA PHE A 119 -4.71 4.88 22.55
C PHE A 119 -5.26 5.26 21.17
N GLY A 120 -5.00 4.44 20.15
CA GLY A 120 -5.50 4.64 18.79
C GLY A 120 -4.76 5.69 17.95
N SER A 121 -3.52 6.07 18.33
CA SER A 121 -2.67 6.93 17.51
C SER A 121 -1.20 6.76 17.85
N THR A 122 -0.36 6.65 16.85
CA THR A 122 1.09 6.56 17.00
C THR A 122 1.77 7.56 16.06
N ILE A 123 2.56 8.48 16.61
CA ILE A 123 3.30 9.49 15.85
C ILE A 123 4.79 9.18 15.98
N ALA A 124 5.45 8.97 14.83
CA ALA A 124 6.89 8.76 14.78
C ALA A 124 7.66 10.00 15.23
N CYS A 125 8.79 9.80 15.94
CA CYS A 125 9.71 10.90 16.19
C CYS A 125 10.43 11.26 14.88
N ASP A 126 10.42 12.52 14.52
CA ASP A 126 11.01 13.05 13.27
C ASP A 126 12.50 12.73 13.09
N ASP A 127 13.22 12.49 14.19
CA ASP A 127 14.65 12.20 14.20
C ASP A 127 15.00 10.72 13.94
N ASP A 128 14.03 9.82 13.77
CA ASP A 128 14.32 8.40 13.50
C ASP A 128 14.71 8.20 12.03
N SER A 129 16.01 8.02 11.79
CA SER A 129 16.57 7.82 10.45
C SER A 129 16.05 6.56 9.74
N ALA A 130 15.72 5.50 10.49
CA ALA A 130 15.12 4.28 9.95
C ALA A 130 13.72 4.58 9.43
N TYR A 131 12.92 5.35 10.19
CA TYR A 131 11.60 5.77 9.75
C TYR A 131 11.65 6.58 8.45
N GLN A 132 12.61 7.51 8.32
CA GLN A 132 12.76 8.34 7.11
C GLN A 132 13.10 7.51 5.86
N THR A 133 13.84 6.42 6.01
CA THR A 133 14.30 5.56 4.89
C THR A 133 13.45 4.31 4.68
N ALA A 134 12.44 4.06 5.51
CA ALA A 134 11.61 2.87 5.44
C ALA A 134 11.02 2.63 4.04
N VAL A 135 11.05 1.38 3.62
CA VAL A 135 10.39 0.88 2.40
C VAL A 135 8.95 0.53 2.71
N LEU A 136 8.72 -0.08 3.87
CA LEU A 136 7.39 -0.43 4.38
C LEU A 136 7.28 0.08 5.83
N GLU A 137 6.18 0.74 6.12
CA GLU A 137 5.76 1.17 7.44
C GLU A 137 4.60 0.29 7.89
N ILE A 138 4.71 -0.33 9.06
CA ILE A 138 3.66 -1.21 9.61
C ILE A 138 3.30 -0.72 11.01
N HIS A 139 2.01 -0.61 11.27
CA HIS A 139 1.53 -0.39 12.64
C HIS A 139 0.47 -1.41 13.04
N THR A 140 0.28 -1.58 14.35
CA THR A 140 -0.73 -2.49 14.88
C THR A 140 -2.03 -1.73 15.11
N HIS A 141 -3.17 -2.34 14.76
CA HIS A 141 -4.51 -1.81 15.01
C HIS A 141 -5.17 -2.48 16.21
N PRO A 142 -6.10 -1.77 16.88
CA PRO A 142 -6.94 -2.36 17.90
C PRO A 142 -7.71 -3.58 17.38
N PRO A 143 -8.04 -4.57 18.23
CA PRO A 143 -8.78 -5.75 17.81
C PRO A 143 -10.07 -5.40 17.06
N GLY A 144 -10.29 -6.04 15.92
CA GLY A 144 -11.45 -5.83 15.06
C GLY A 144 -11.37 -4.63 14.12
N CYS A 145 -10.38 -3.75 14.23
CA CYS A 145 -10.17 -2.62 13.31
C CYS A 145 -9.34 -3.08 12.11
N ARG A 146 -10.00 -3.62 11.07
CA ARG A 146 -9.36 -4.29 9.92
C ARG A 146 -9.11 -3.40 8.72
N GLU A 147 -9.51 -2.13 8.78
CA GLU A 147 -9.38 -1.15 7.71
C GLU A 147 -8.39 -0.06 8.11
N PHE A 148 -7.76 0.56 7.11
CA PHE A 148 -7.04 1.81 7.34
C PHE A 148 -8.01 2.91 7.76
N SER A 149 -7.64 3.70 8.76
CA SER A 149 -8.45 4.80 9.27
C SER A 149 -8.19 6.10 8.49
N ASN A 150 -9.07 7.08 8.64
CA ASN A 150 -8.82 8.43 8.13
C ASN A 150 -7.56 9.07 8.76
N GLN A 151 -7.20 8.66 9.98
CA GLN A 151 -5.97 9.14 10.61
C GLN A 151 -4.75 8.57 9.91
N ASP A 152 -4.77 7.28 9.53
CA ASP A 152 -3.68 6.65 8.76
C ASP A 152 -3.51 7.36 7.42
N ASP A 153 -4.62 7.68 6.73
CA ASP A 153 -4.58 8.45 5.48
C ASP A 153 -3.91 9.82 5.65
N CYS A 154 -4.15 10.49 6.80
CA CYS A 154 -3.52 11.77 7.11
C CYS A 154 -2.03 11.62 7.41
N ASP A 155 -1.64 10.60 8.18
CA ASP A 155 -0.27 10.40 8.65
C ASP A 155 0.64 9.84 7.53
N GLU A 156 0.07 9.09 6.59
CA GLU A 156 0.76 8.52 5.45
C GLU A 156 0.85 9.47 4.25
N ARG A 157 -0.01 10.47 4.20
CA ARG A 157 -0.01 11.50 3.14
C ARG A 157 1.35 12.19 3.05
N GLY A 158 1.78 12.47 1.82
CA GLY A 158 3.06 13.12 1.57
C GLY A 158 4.25 12.17 1.49
N LYS A 159 4.02 10.85 1.57
CA LYS A 159 5.07 9.82 1.46
C LYS A 159 4.87 8.97 0.20
N PHE A 160 5.98 8.50 -0.37
CA PHE A 160 5.97 7.40 -1.34
C PHE A 160 6.56 6.16 -0.68
N ARG A 161 5.67 5.25 -0.26
CA ARG A 161 6.03 4.12 0.61
C ARG A 161 4.98 3.01 0.54
N LEU A 162 5.34 1.82 1.01
CA LEU A 162 4.40 0.77 1.38
C LEU A 162 3.92 1.00 2.82
N PHE A 163 2.65 0.70 3.06
CA PHE A 163 2.04 0.79 4.39
C PHE A 163 1.32 -0.50 4.71
N GLY A 164 1.28 -0.85 5.98
CA GLY A 164 0.61 -2.04 6.47
C GLY A 164 0.02 -1.86 7.86
N ILE A 165 -1.08 -2.53 8.10
CA ILE A 165 -1.66 -2.69 9.42
C ILE A 165 -1.67 -4.16 9.83
N LEU A 166 -1.26 -4.45 11.07
CA LEU A 166 -1.41 -5.75 11.70
C LEU A 166 -2.62 -5.71 12.63
N VAL A 167 -3.55 -6.63 12.40
CA VAL A 167 -4.83 -6.69 13.12
C VAL A 167 -5.01 -8.01 13.82
N ASP A 168 -5.80 -7.98 14.90
CA ASP A 168 -6.13 -9.19 15.68
C ASP A 168 -4.89 -9.97 16.11
N ILE A 169 -3.78 -9.28 16.42
CA ILE A 169 -2.45 -9.88 16.64
C ILE A 169 -2.41 -10.94 17.74
N HIS A 170 -3.32 -10.88 18.74
CA HIS A 170 -3.43 -11.87 19.81
C HIS A 170 -4.45 -12.98 19.54
N SER A 171 -5.11 -12.98 18.40
CA SER A 171 -6.04 -14.04 18.01
C SER A 171 -5.31 -15.24 17.41
N ASP A 172 -6.06 -16.34 17.20
CA ASP A 172 -5.58 -17.51 16.46
C ASP A 172 -5.40 -17.23 14.97
N ASN A 173 -6.04 -16.17 14.45
CA ASN A 173 -5.99 -15.77 13.05
C ASN A 173 -5.61 -14.28 12.93
N PRO A 174 -4.37 -13.91 13.24
CA PRO A 174 -3.90 -12.55 13.01
C PRO A 174 -3.87 -12.23 11.52
N ALA A 175 -4.05 -10.97 11.19
CA ALA A 175 -4.16 -10.57 9.79
C ALA A 175 -3.30 -9.35 9.46
N ILE A 176 -3.02 -9.20 8.18
CA ILE A 176 -2.34 -8.04 7.60
C ILE A 176 -3.17 -7.46 6.47
N ARG A 177 -3.20 -6.14 6.37
CA ARG A 177 -3.67 -5.38 5.21
C ARG A 177 -2.55 -4.49 4.74
N LEU A 178 -2.29 -4.48 3.44
CA LEU A 178 -1.19 -3.73 2.85
C LEU A 178 -1.69 -2.78 1.78
N ARG A 179 -1.02 -1.63 1.65
CA ARG A 179 -1.25 -0.69 0.56
C ARG A 179 0.05 -0.04 0.10
N VAL A 180 0.10 0.41 -1.15
CA VAL A 180 1.12 1.34 -1.62
C VAL A 180 0.54 2.74 -1.63
N GLY A 181 1.29 3.71 -1.10
CA GLY A 181 0.97 5.13 -1.16
C GLY A 181 1.91 5.88 -2.08
N ILE A 182 1.36 6.63 -3.02
CA ILE A 182 2.09 7.64 -3.79
C ILE A 182 1.56 9.02 -3.37
N TYR A 183 2.10 9.53 -2.28
CA TYR A 183 1.69 10.77 -1.60
C TYR A 183 0.24 10.70 -1.10
N ASP A 184 -0.73 11.26 -1.78
CA ASP A 184 -2.15 11.31 -1.43
C ASP A 184 -3.02 10.27 -2.15
N SER A 185 -2.39 9.29 -2.79
CA SER A 185 -3.08 8.25 -3.56
C SER A 185 -2.64 6.88 -3.07
N PHE A 186 -3.59 6.07 -2.65
CA PHE A 186 -3.37 4.76 -2.05
C PHE A 186 -3.98 3.66 -2.90
N TRP A 187 -3.34 2.49 -2.93
CA TRP A 187 -3.83 1.28 -3.57
C TRP A 187 -3.54 0.07 -2.69
N GLU A 188 -4.57 -0.64 -2.29
CA GLU A 188 -4.46 -1.86 -1.49
C GLU A 188 -3.99 -3.03 -2.32
N ILE A 189 -3.00 -3.74 -1.81
CA ILE A 189 -2.28 -4.79 -2.52
C ILE A 189 -2.16 -6.05 -1.68
N PRO A 190 -2.26 -7.25 -2.29
CA PRO A 190 -1.90 -8.50 -1.61
C PRO A 190 -0.43 -8.53 -1.21
N ALA A 191 -0.13 -9.24 -0.11
CA ALA A 191 1.24 -9.40 0.39
C ALA A 191 2.17 -10.03 -0.66
N GLU A 192 1.69 -10.94 -1.48
CA GLU A 192 2.45 -11.58 -2.55
C GLU A 192 3.03 -10.60 -3.58
N PHE A 193 2.51 -9.35 -3.65
CA PHE A 193 3.08 -8.31 -4.52
C PHE A 193 4.41 -7.81 -4.00
N ILE A 194 4.65 -7.87 -2.70
CA ILE A 194 5.83 -7.29 -2.06
C ILE A 194 6.68 -8.29 -1.26
N THR A 195 6.18 -9.48 -0.95
CA THR A 195 6.91 -10.53 -0.21
C THR A 195 7.39 -11.63 -1.15
N ASP A 196 8.49 -12.29 -0.76
CA ASP A 196 9.07 -13.42 -1.50
C ASP A 196 8.25 -14.72 -1.38
N ALA A 197 7.47 -14.84 -0.31
CA ALA A 197 6.52 -15.92 -0.06
C ALA A 197 5.30 -15.38 0.71
N PRO A 198 4.15 -16.08 0.70
CA PRO A 198 3.04 -15.74 1.60
C PRO A 198 3.48 -15.87 3.06
N PRO A 199 3.19 -14.89 3.94
CA PRO A 199 3.48 -15.01 5.36
C PRO A 199 2.68 -16.17 5.99
N GLU A 200 3.36 -17.10 6.68
CA GLU A 200 2.72 -18.34 7.16
C GLU A 200 1.68 -18.13 8.26
N ASN A 201 1.85 -17.10 9.09
CA ASN A 201 1.03 -16.86 10.28
C ASN A 201 0.20 -15.58 10.20
N LEU A 202 -0.04 -15.07 8.99
CA LEU A 202 -0.80 -13.85 8.75
C LEU A 202 -1.83 -14.07 7.64
N THR A 203 -3.09 -13.81 7.94
CA THR A 203 -4.13 -13.76 6.91
C THR A 203 -3.99 -12.46 6.10
N ASP A 204 -3.81 -12.58 4.79
CA ASP A 204 -3.80 -11.44 3.88
C ASP A 204 -5.25 -11.01 3.58
N LEU A 205 -5.68 -9.91 4.18
CA LEU A 205 -7.06 -9.43 4.06
C LEU A 205 -7.40 -8.97 2.64
N VAL A 206 -6.47 -8.32 1.96
CA VAL A 206 -6.70 -7.84 0.59
C VAL A 206 -6.84 -9.01 -0.38
N LYS A 207 -6.00 -10.03 -0.24
CA LYS A 207 -6.11 -11.25 -1.03
C LYS A 207 -7.43 -11.96 -0.79
N GLN A 208 -7.81 -12.15 0.48
CA GLN A 208 -9.06 -12.80 0.86
C GLN A 208 -10.29 -12.08 0.30
N GLU A 209 -10.30 -10.75 0.33
CA GLU A 209 -11.38 -9.95 -0.24
C GLU A 209 -11.46 -10.09 -1.76
N LYS A 210 -10.32 -10.06 -2.46
CA LYS A 210 -10.27 -10.26 -3.91
C LYS A 210 -10.75 -11.65 -4.32
N GLU A 211 -10.32 -12.69 -3.61
CA GLU A 211 -10.77 -14.07 -3.85
C GLU A 211 -12.29 -14.20 -3.66
N ARG A 212 -12.82 -13.62 -2.57
CA ARG A 212 -14.27 -13.60 -2.31
C ARG A 212 -15.05 -12.87 -3.39
N LEU A 213 -14.59 -11.71 -3.85
CA LEU A 213 -15.24 -10.96 -4.93
C LEU A 213 -15.22 -11.76 -6.24
N ALA A 214 -14.09 -12.40 -6.57
CA ALA A 214 -13.98 -13.25 -7.75
C ALA A 214 -14.96 -14.46 -7.69
N GLU A 215 -15.14 -15.09 -6.52
CA GLU A 215 -16.12 -16.16 -6.32
C GLU A 215 -17.54 -15.66 -6.57
N ILE A 216 -17.91 -14.50 -6.00
CA ILE A 216 -19.23 -13.88 -6.20
C ILE A 216 -19.47 -13.57 -7.69
N CYS A 217 -18.49 -13.00 -8.38
CA CYS A 217 -18.60 -12.71 -9.81
C CYS A 217 -18.77 -13.99 -10.63
N ASN A 218 -18.04 -15.05 -10.30
CA ASN A 218 -18.17 -16.35 -10.99
C ASN A 218 -19.56 -16.99 -10.76
N ASP A 219 -20.11 -16.88 -9.55
CA ASP A 219 -21.41 -17.44 -9.21
C ASP A 219 -22.57 -16.69 -9.91
N LEU A 220 -22.43 -15.38 -10.08
CA LEU A 220 -23.45 -14.52 -10.71
C LEU A 220 -23.33 -14.52 -12.24
N GLY A 221 -22.19 -14.84 -12.80
CA GLY A 221 -21.94 -14.83 -14.25
C GLY A 221 -22.28 -13.46 -14.87
N ASP A 222 -22.96 -13.49 -16.04
CA ASP A 222 -23.36 -12.27 -16.77
C ASP A 222 -24.43 -11.44 -16.01
N ASP A 223 -25.05 -12.00 -14.96
CA ASP A 223 -26.04 -11.32 -14.11
C ASP A 223 -25.40 -10.57 -12.94
N ALA A 224 -24.07 -10.55 -12.84
CA ALA A 224 -23.37 -9.82 -11.79
C ALA A 224 -23.74 -8.32 -11.84
N PRO A 225 -24.30 -7.75 -10.75
CA PRO A 225 -24.64 -6.34 -10.73
C PRO A 225 -23.43 -5.45 -11.02
N GLU A 226 -23.64 -4.39 -11.81
CA GLU A 226 -22.59 -3.46 -12.22
C GLU A 226 -21.79 -2.89 -11.04
N TYR A 227 -22.44 -2.75 -9.86
CA TYR A 227 -21.76 -2.28 -8.64
C TYR A 227 -20.78 -3.33 -8.06
N ILE A 228 -21.03 -4.64 -8.20
CA ILE A 228 -20.10 -5.70 -7.77
C ILE A 228 -18.91 -5.75 -8.72
N LEU A 229 -19.15 -5.66 -10.03
CA LEU A 229 -18.09 -5.54 -11.03
C LEU A 229 -17.28 -4.25 -10.81
N ALA A 230 -17.93 -3.17 -10.39
CA ALA A 230 -17.26 -1.92 -10.02
C ALA A 230 -16.48 -2.03 -8.70
N GLU A 231 -16.89 -2.88 -7.75
CA GLU A 231 -16.14 -3.16 -6.52
C GLU A 231 -14.97 -4.11 -6.77
N GLU A 232 -15.13 -5.13 -7.61
CA GLU A 232 -13.99 -5.93 -8.10
C GLU A 232 -12.95 -5.05 -8.81
N TYR A 233 -13.44 -4.10 -9.61
CA TYR A 233 -12.61 -3.10 -10.27
C TYR A 233 -12.02 -2.09 -9.27
N ARG A 234 -12.76 -1.69 -8.22
CA ARG A 234 -12.30 -0.79 -7.16
C ARG A 234 -11.39 -1.48 -6.13
N ALA A 235 -11.60 -2.74 -5.83
CA ALA A 235 -10.66 -3.54 -5.04
C ALA A 235 -9.32 -3.74 -5.78
N ALA A 236 -9.34 -3.58 -7.12
CA ALA A 236 -8.13 -3.45 -7.92
C ALA A 236 -7.62 -1.99 -8.00
N THR A 237 -8.46 -0.99 -7.70
CA THR A 237 -8.19 0.45 -7.92
C THR A 237 -8.67 1.29 -6.75
N VAL A 238 -7.74 1.94 -6.08
CA VAL A 238 -7.86 3.16 -5.24
C VAL A 238 -9.13 3.31 -4.38
N ASN A 239 -8.92 3.42 -3.09
CA ASN A 239 -9.89 3.96 -2.14
C ASN A 239 -10.17 5.45 -2.45
N LEU A 240 -11.24 5.75 -3.21
CA LEU A 240 -11.66 7.09 -3.63
C LEU A 240 -12.54 7.79 -2.58
N SER A 241 -12.27 7.63 -1.29
CA SER A 241 -13.07 8.26 -0.22
C SER A 241 -12.97 9.79 -0.13
N TYR A 242 -12.44 10.50 -1.13
CA TYR A 242 -12.21 11.94 -1.06
C TYR A 242 -12.83 12.81 -2.18
N VAL A 243 -13.76 12.32 -2.99
CA VAL A 243 -14.38 13.14 -4.07
C VAL A 243 -15.72 13.79 -3.67
N GLU A 244 -16.29 13.51 -2.50
CA GLU A 244 -17.63 14.03 -2.13
C GLU A 244 -17.63 15.35 -1.33
N ASN A 245 -16.50 16.03 -1.15
CA ASN A 245 -16.44 17.32 -0.42
C ASN A 245 -15.60 18.40 -1.14
N LEU A 246 -15.80 18.62 -2.42
CA LEU A 246 -15.38 19.83 -3.13
C LEU A 246 -16.56 20.50 -3.80
#